data_05d339812b39d5de07b43118a3103ad5
#
_entry.id   05d339812b39d5de07b43118a3103ad5
#
_cell.length_a   1.000
_cell.length_b   1.000
_cell.length_c   1.000
_cell.angle_alpha   90.00
_cell.angle_beta   90.00
_cell.angle_gamma   90.00
#
_symmetry.space_group_name_H-M   'P 1'
#
loop_
_entity.id
_entity.type
_entity.pdbx_description
1 polymer ?
#
loop_
_entity_poly.entity_id
_entity_poly.type
_entity_poly.pdbx_seq_one_letter_code
_entity_poly.pdbx_strand_id
1 'polypeptide(L)'
;DIKNWNTSSVRNMSQMFMAATNFNQDISDWDTSSVTNMSWMFFEAKFFNQPIGNWNTSNVTDMRSVFSGASNFNQPLGDWNTSSVLTLKNAFFEASKFNQNINEWDVANITSFNQTFADASAFNKPLEDWNTSSVTDMNSTFFGASSFNQNISNWDTSSVTNMYQMFTGAASFDQPMNNLDTSSVTDMGFMFQNATSFNQSLNNWNTANVNYFDGMFNNASLFSQNVSNWNISSAIDMNQMFESTNLSGYTRRFIHESFRVNPNWSYDWQKYIAIEDSEFMSAVNLWFSNEANATATYGHISDWNTSAVT
;
A
#
# COMPACT_ATOMS: atom_id res chain seq x y z
N ASP A 1 32.67 -3.19 26.09
CA ASP A 1 32.36 -4.25 25.13
C ASP A 1 31.25 -5.14 25.71
N ILE A 2 30.11 -5.23 25.04
CA ILE A 2 28.93 -5.97 25.49
C ILE A 2 28.81 -7.34 24.77
N LYS A 3 29.69 -7.64 23.83
CA LYS A 3 29.66 -8.87 23.02
C LYS A 3 29.57 -10.13 23.89
N ASN A 4 30.32 -10.16 24.99
CA ASN A 4 30.42 -11.34 25.86
C ASN A 4 29.40 -11.34 27.03
N TRP A 5 28.34 -10.53 26.96
CA TRP A 5 27.30 -10.61 27.99
C TRP A 5 26.60 -11.95 27.93
N ASN A 6 26.37 -12.54 29.11
CA ASN A 6 25.53 -13.73 29.20
C ASN A 6 24.04 -13.31 29.15
N THR A 7 23.41 -13.56 28.01
CA THR A 7 22.01 -13.19 27.76
C THR A 7 21.04 -14.37 27.83
N SER A 8 21.54 -15.60 28.11
CA SER A 8 20.76 -16.84 28.04
C SER A 8 19.49 -16.87 28.90
N SER A 9 19.42 -16.07 29.96
CA SER A 9 18.23 -15.96 30.83
C SER A 9 17.39 -14.73 30.57
N VAL A 10 17.76 -13.89 29.60
CA VAL A 10 17.03 -12.65 29.30
C VAL A 10 15.76 -12.99 28.53
N ARG A 11 14.62 -12.55 29.07
CA ARG A 11 13.29 -12.74 28.46
C ARG A 11 12.75 -11.47 27.79
N ASN A 12 13.17 -10.32 28.24
CA ASN A 12 12.69 -9.04 27.76
C ASN A 12 13.89 -8.17 27.33
N MET A 13 13.97 -7.91 26.02
CA MET A 13 14.95 -7.00 25.42
C MET A 13 14.27 -5.75 24.85
N SER A 14 13.01 -5.48 25.25
CA SER A 14 12.29 -4.30 24.75
C SER A 14 13.03 -3.03 25.11
N GLN A 15 13.10 -2.09 24.16
CA GLN A 15 13.71 -0.76 24.31
C GLN A 15 15.22 -0.75 24.66
N MET A 16 15.92 -1.90 24.58
CA MET A 16 17.30 -2.03 25.09
C MET A 16 18.28 -1.05 24.43
N PHE A 17 18.13 -0.77 23.15
CA PHE A 17 18.93 0.19 22.40
C PHE A 17 18.07 1.33 21.81
N MET A 18 16.89 1.57 22.40
CA MET A 18 15.98 2.63 21.96
C MET A 18 16.69 3.99 21.97
N ALA A 19 16.61 4.69 20.84
CA ALA A 19 17.26 5.98 20.62
C ALA A 19 18.80 5.98 20.79
N ALA A 20 19.42 4.81 20.84
CA ALA A 20 20.88 4.68 20.89
C ALA A 20 21.45 4.92 19.47
N THR A 21 21.35 6.16 18.98
CA THR A 21 21.63 6.55 17.59
C THR A 21 22.94 6.01 17.05
N ASN A 22 24.01 6.06 17.85
CA ASN A 22 25.35 5.64 17.43
C ASN A 22 25.69 4.19 17.81
N PHE A 23 24.73 3.45 18.35
CA PHE A 23 24.99 2.07 18.73
C PHE A 23 25.21 1.21 17.49
N ASN A 24 26.35 0.52 17.41
CA ASN A 24 26.67 -0.44 16.36
C ASN A 24 27.72 -1.46 16.85
N GLN A 25 27.65 -1.89 18.12
CA GLN A 25 28.54 -2.93 18.63
C GLN A 25 28.06 -4.31 18.18
N ASP A 26 29.01 -5.22 17.97
CA ASP A 26 28.72 -6.61 17.67
C ASP A 26 28.03 -7.31 18.86
N ILE A 27 26.84 -7.83 18.60
CA ILE A 27 25.99 -8.57 19.53
C ILE A 27 25.53 -9.89 18.90
N SER A 28 26.19 -10.33 17.85
CA SER A 28 25.80 -11.53 17.08
C SER A 28 25.84 -12.81 17.92
N ASP A 29 26.72 -12.86 18.93
CA ASP A 29 26.90 -14.04 19.78
C ASP A 29 25.93 -14.12 20.97
N TRP A 30 25.00 -13.17 21.09
CA TRP A 30 24.02 -13.19 22.17
C TRP A 30 23.07 -14.39 22.05
N ASP A 31 22.86 -15.09 23.13
CA ASP A 31 21.84 -16.13 23.24
C ASP A 31 20.47 -15.46 23.48
N THR A 32 19.60 -15.53 22.45
CA THR A 32 18.28 -14.95 22.47
C THR A 32 17.17 -16.01 22.65
N SER A 33 17.54 -17.26 22.91
CA SER A 33 16.60 -18.39 22.99
C SER A 33 15.49 -18.27 24.04
N SER A 34 15.73 -17.45 25.09
CA SER A 34 14.72 -17.18 26.14
C SER A 34 13.91 -15.92 25.88
N VAL A 35 14.23 -15.11 24.85
CA VAL A 35 13.62 -13.80 24.62
C VAL A 35 12.19 -13.96 24.10
N THR A 36 11.27 -13.26 24.72
CA THR A 36 9.85 -13.22 24.31
C THR A 36 9.40 -11.85 23.81
N ASN A 37 10.13 -10.79 24.14
CA ASN A 37 9.78 -9.42 23.78
C ASN A 37 11.00 -8.66 23.25
N MET A 38 10.93 -8.20 21.99
CA MET A 38 11.94 -7.36 21.30
C MET A 38 11.36 -6.01 20.87
N SER A 39 10.20 -5.60 21.41
CA SER A 39 9.54 -4.35 20.99
C SER A 39 10.44 -3.15 21.22
N TRP A 40 10.53 -2.26 20.23
CA TRP A 40 11.38 -1.05 20.22
C TRP A 40 12.87 -1.31 20.49
N MET A 41 13.37 -2.53 20.35
CA MET A 41 14.75 -2.86 20.75
C MET A 41 15.79 -1.96 20.06
N PHE A 42 15.62 -1.69 18.76
CA PHE A 42 16.50 -0.84 17.96
C PHE A 42 15.80 0.42 17.42
N PHE A 43 14.71 0.83 18.09
CA PHE A 43 13.98 2.06 17.71
C PHE A 43 14.93 3.26 17.67
N GLU A 44 14.99 3.97 16.52
CA GLU A 44 15.91 5.11 16.31
C GLU A 44 17.41 4.79 16.53
N ALA A 45 17.81 3.53 16.52
CA ALA A 45 19.22 3.12 16.53
C ALA A 45 19.80 3.28 15.10
N LYS A 46 19.93 4.51 14.64
CA LYS A 46 20.16 4.89 13.22
C LYS A 46 21.37 4.22 12.59
N PHE A 47 22.45 4.02 13.32
CA PHE A 47 23.70 3.44 12.79
C PHE A 47 23.80 1.92 13.03
N PHE A 48 22.83 1.30 13.71
CA PHE A 48 22.85 -0.13 13.95
C PHE A 48 22.77 -0.91 12.64
N ASN A 49 23.76 -1.78 12.41
CA ASN A 49 23.79 -2.67 11.23
C ASN A 49 24.66 -3.92 11.49
N GLN A 50 24.51 -4.56 12.65
CA GLN A 50 25.27 -5.78 12.98
C GLN A 50 24.54 -7.05 12.57
N PRO A 51 25.26 -8.14 12.21
CA PRO A 51 24.68 -9.40 11.76
C PRO A 51 24.02 -10.15 12.93
N ILE A 52 22.70 -10.09 12.99
CA ILE A 52 21.87 -10.72 14.03
C ILE A 52 20.95 -11.82 13.45
N GLY A 53 21.20 -12.22 12.21
CA GLY A 53 20.37 -13.23 11.54
C GLY A 53 20.38 -14.62 12.21
N ASN A 54 21.44 -14.95 12.96
CA ASN A 54 21.57 -16.21 13.70
C ASN A 54 20.84 -16.24 15.06
N TRP A 55 20.19 -15.16 15.46
CA TRP A 55 19.44 -15.13 16.72
C TRP A 55 18.28 -16.12 16.71
N ASN A 56 18.08 -16.82 17.82
CA ASN A 56 16.92 -17.67 18.00
C ASN A 56 15.72 -16.81 18.44
N THR A 57 14.77 -16.63 17.53
CA THR A 57 13.57 -15.81 17.75
C THR A 57 12.29 -16.61 17.99
N SER A 58 12.41 -17.95 18.13
CA SER A 58 11.26 -18.86 18.19
C SER A 58 10.27 -18.60 19.34
N ASN A 59 10.72 -17.94 20.41
CA ASN A 59 9.88 -17.57 21.55
C ASN A 59 9.40 -16.11 21.51
N VAL A 60 9.82 -15.32 20.51
CA VAL A 60 9.46 -13.90 20.44
C VAL A 60 8.02 -13.74 20.00
N THR A 61 7.25 -13.02 20.80
CA THR A 61 5.82 -12.73 20.52
C THR A 61 5.57 -11.28 20.12
N ASP A 62 6.46 -10.36 20.47
CA ASP A 62 6.30 -8.92 20.22
C ASP A 62 7.53 -8.34 19.53
N MET A 63 7.36 -7.94 18.26
CA MET A 63 8.37 -7.28 17.42
C MET A 63 7.94 -5.87 16.98
N ARG A 64 6.94 -5.27 17.66
CA ARG A 64 6.52 -3.90 17.29
C ARG A 64 7.69 -2.93 17.34
N SER A 65 7.81 -2.12 16.29
CA SER A 65 8.85 -1.09 16.17
C SER A 65 10.29 -1.58 16.39
N VAL A 66 10.57 -2.87 16.20
CA VAL A 66 11.88 -3.46 16.53
C VAL A 66 13.04 -2.76 15.81
N PHE A 67 12.86 -2.36 14.53
CA PHE A 67 13.83 -1.63 13.72
C PHE A 67 13.30 -0.27 13.25
N SER A 68 12.25 0.26 13.89
CA SER A 68 11.69 1.55 13.51
C SER A 68 12.74 2.66 13.65
N GLY A 69 12.98 3.42 12.57
CA GLY A 69 14.01 4.46 12.51
C GLY A 69 15.46 3.94 12.48
N ALA A 70 15.69 2.62 12.41
CA ALA A 70 17.02 2.03 12.25
C ALA A 70 17.47 2.17 10.78
N SER A 71 17.69 3.39 10.33
CA SER A 71 17.81 3.77 8.92
C SER A 71 18.99 3.14 8.17
N ASN A 72 20.03 2.67 8.87
CA ASN A 72 21.16 1.96 8.25
C ASN A 72 21.02 0.43 8.31
N PHE A 73 20.02 -0.10 9.03
CA PHE A 73 19.89 -1.54 9.21
C PHE A 73 19.54 -2.22 7.88
N ASN A 74 20.38 -3.18 7.47
CA ASN A 74 20.17 -3.99 6.27
C ASN A 74 20.85 -5.36 6.35
N GLN A 75 20.73 -6.05 7.49
CA GLN A 75 21.30 -7.39 7.67
C GLN A 75 20.26 -8.48 7.42
N PRO A 76 20.67 -9.65 6.91
CA PRO A 76 19.77 -10.78 6.68
C PRO A 76 19.01 -11.20 7.95
N LEU A 77 17.70 -11.42 7.80
CA LEU A 77 16.80 -11.88 8.86
C LEU A 77 15.95 -13.08 8.41
N GLY A 78 16.24 -13.66 7.25
CA GLY A 78 15.41 -14.74 6.68
C GLY A 78 15.31 -15.97 7.59
N ASP A 79 16.36 -16.27 8.36
CA ASP A 79 16.40 -17.41 9.26
C ASP A 79 15.66 -17.20 10.59
N TRP A 80 15.12 -16.01 10.84
CA TRP A 80 14.33 -15.77 12.06
C TRP A 80 13.03 -16.58 12.04
N ASN A 81 12.77 -17.33 13.10
CA ASN A 81 11.50 -18.02 13.30
C ASN A 81 10.48 -17.02 13.88
N THR A 82 9.49 -16.68 13.08
CA THR A 82 8.44 -15.71 13.44
C THR A 82 7.11 -16.37 13.82
N SER A 83 7.03 -17.69 13.90
CA SER A 83 5.78 -18.42 14.13
C SER A 83 5.05 -18.07 15.44
N SER A 84 5.76 -17.52 16.43
CA SER A 84 5.18 -17.07 17.70
C SER A 84 4.83 -15.58 17.70
N VAL A 85 5.19 -14.81 16.66
CA VAL A 85 5.03 -13.36 16.61
C VAL A 85 3.57 -13.00 16.41
N LEU A 86 3.07 -12.09 17.23
CA LEU A 86 1.68 -11.62 17.21
C LEU A 86 1.55 -10.22 16.60
N THR A 87 2.65 -9.47 16.49
CA THR A 87 2.62 -8.11 15.96
C THR A 87 3.93 -7.70 15.29
N LEU A 88 3.81 -7.13 14.09
CA LEU A 88 4.86 -6.48 13.32
C LEU A 88 4.58 -4.97 13.16
N LYS A 89 3.64 -4.41 13.95
CA LYS A 89 3.31 -2.99 13.86
C LYS A 89 4.55 -2.13 13.90
N ASN A 90 4.75 -1.26 12.88
CA ASN A 90 5.91 -0.38 12.73
C ASN A 90 7.28 -1.09 12.73
N ALA A 91 7.36 -2.41 12.48
CA ALA A 91 8.59 -3.17 12.68
C ALA A 91 9.78 -2.61 11.89
N PHE A 92 9.55 -2.10 10.67
CA PHE A 92 10.54 -1.50 9.77
C PHE A 92 10.17 -0.06 9.37
N PHE A 93 9.34 0.63 10.18
CA PHE A 93 8.98 2.03 9.93
C PHE A 93 10.26 2.89 9.82
N GLU A 94 10.42 3.68 8.75
CA GLU A 94 11.63 4.48 8.47
C GLU A 94 12.96 3.69 8.42
N ALA A 95 12.93 2.37 8.31
CA ALA A 95 14.13 1.56 8.06
C ALA A 95 14.56 1.71 6.59
N SER A 96 15.00 2.89 6.20
CA SER A 96 15.12 3.34 4.81
C SER A 96 16.11 2.54 3.96
N LYS A 97 17.08 1.81 4.55
CA LYS A 97 18.00 0.92 3.83
C LYS A 97 17.61 -0.55 3.88
N PHE A 98 16.63 -0.92 4.69
CA PHE A 98 16.25 -2.32 4.82
C PHE A 98 15.71 -2.87 3.49
N ASN A 99 16.38 -3.91 2.98
CA ASN A 99 15.98 -4.59 1.73
C ASN A 99 16.45 -6.05 1.74
N GLN A 100 16.15 -6.79 2.83
CA GLN A 100 16.50 -8.19 2.97
C GLN A 100 15.29 -9.10 2.73
N ASN A 101 15.57 -10.33 2.25
CA ASN A 101 14.52 -11.32 2.04
C ASN A 101 13.99 -11.83 3.39
N ILE A 102 12.68 -11.71 3.57
CA ILE A 102 11.90 -12.18 4.73
C ILE A 102 10.64 -12.93 4.27
N ASN A 103 10.65 -13.44 3.02
CA ASN A 103 9.50 -14.14 2.44
C ASN A 103 9.11 -15.41 3.23
N GLU A 104 10.10 -16.06 3.86
CA GLU A 104 9.91 -17.28 4.65
C GLU A 104 9.36 -17.01 6.07
N TRP A 105 9.14 -15.74 6.45
CA TRP A 105 8.55 -15.44 7.76
C TRP A 105 7.12 -15.97 7.87
N ASP A 106 6.84 -16.70 8.93
CA ASP A 106 5.48 -17.10 9.29
C ASP A 106 4.75 -15.90 9.91
N VAL A 107 3.74 -15.40 9.21
CA VAL A 107 2.91 -14.27 9.63
C VAL A 107 1.45 -14.67 9.90
N ALA A 108 1.15 -15.97 9.97
CA ALA A 108 -0.21 -16.48 10.11
C ALA A 108 -0.96 -15.99 11.38
N ASN A 109 -0.21 -15.62 12.41
CA ASN A 109 -0.75 -15.09 13.66
C ASN A 109 -0.84 -13.56 13.71
N ILE A 110 -0.38 -12.87 12.65
CA ILE A 110 -0.42 -11.41 12.59
C ILE A 110 -1.80 -10.93 12.17
N THR A 111 -2.36 -10.00 12.93
CA THR A 111 -3.68 -9.42 12.64
C THR A 111 -3.61 -8.00 12.05
N SER A 112 -2.44 -7.35 12.13
CA SER A 112 -2.25 -6.00 11.59
C SER A 112 -0.84 -5.81 11.06
N PHE A 113 -0.73 -5.29 9.82
CA PHE A 113 0.51 -4.80 9.22
C PHE A 113 0.63 -3.27 9.32
N ASN A 114 -0.08 -2.65 10.26
CA ASN A 114 -0.07 -1.20 10.40
C ASN A 114 1.35 -0.63 10.42
N GLN A 115 1.67 0.17 9.40
CA GLN A 115 2.96 0.84 9.20
C GLN A 115 4.20 -0.10 9.20
N THR A 116 4.04 -1.39 8.88
CA THR A 116 5.15 -2.37 8.97
C THR A 116 6.35 -1.95 8.14
N PHE A 117 6.16 -1.45 6.91
CA PHE A 117 7.21 -0.99 6.00
C PHE A 117 7.04 0.49 5.62
N ALA A 118 6.33 1.27 6.44
CA ALA A 118 6.15 2.68 6.12
C ALA A 118 7.51 3.40 6.11
N ASP A 119 7.75 4.17 5.05
CA ASP A 119 9.02 4.87 4.77
C ASP A 119 10.27 3.96 4.70
N ALA A 120 10.09 2.64 4.55
CA ALA A 120 11.16 1.70 4.20
C ALA A 120 11.49 1.84 2.71
N SER A 121 12.05 2.96 2.31
CA SER A 121 12.14 3.42 0.92
C SER A 121 12.95 2.51 -0.02
N ALA A 122 13.89 1.70 0.50
CA ALA A 122 14.64 0.72 -0.28
C ALA A 122 13.98 -0.66 -0.36
N PHE A 123 12.95 -0.93 0.45
CA PHE A 123 12.37 -2.26 0.55
C PHE A 123 11.67 -2.67 -0.74
N ASN A 124 12.15 -3.77 -1.35
CA ASN A 124 11.59 -4.34 -2.57
C ASN A 124 11.89 -5.85 -2.65
N LYS A 125 11.55 -6.63 -1.61
CA LYS A 125 11.72 -8.09 -1.59
C LYS A 125 10.37 -8.79 -1.63
N PRO A 126 10.32 -10.02 -2.20
CA PRO A 126 9.09 -10.81 -2.25
C PRO A 126 8.46 -11.00 -0.86
N LEU A 127 7.13 -11.02 -0.85
CA LEU A 127 6.28 -11.32 0.30
C LEU A 127 5.12 -12.24 -0.11
N GLU A 128 5.27 -12.95 -1.23
CA GLU A 128 4.19 -13.73 -1.86
C GLU A 128 3.80 -14.98 -1.07
N ASP A 129 4.71 -15.50 -0.22
CA ASP A 129 4.47 -16.67 0.61
C ASP A 129 3.87 -16.34 1.99
N TRP A 130 3.64 -15.05 2.28
CA TRP A 130 3.02 -14.63 3.54
C TRP A 130 1.56 -15.09 3.62
N ASN A 131 1.22 -15.88 4.66
CA ASN A 131 -0.17 -16.21 4.97
C ASN A 131 -0.85 -15.04 5.69
N THR A 132 -1.65 -14.28 4.96
CA THR A 132 -2.30 -13.05 5.45
C THR A 132 -3.75 -13.25 5.91
N SER A 133 -4.22 -14.49 6.01
CA SER A 133 -5.64 -14.82 6.29
C SER A 133 -6.18 -14.28 7.62
N SER A 134 -5.30 -14.00 8.60
CA SER A 134 -5.68 -13.42 9.89
C SER A 134 -5.64 -11.89 9.90
N VAL A 135 -5.15 -11.25 8.83
CA VAL A 135 -4.93 -9.79 8.80
C VAL A 135 -6.25 -9.05 8.61
N THR A 136 -6.52 -8.11 9.49
CA THR A 136 -7.71 -7.24 9.42
C THR A 136 -7.37 -5.78 9.14
N ASP A 137 -6.10 -5.36 9.35
CA ASP A 137 -5.65 -3.98 9.22
C ASP A 137 -4.34 -3.91 8.43
N MET A 138 -4.38 -3.25 7.27
CA MET A 138 -3.24 -2.98 6.39
C MET A 138 -2.94 -1.47 6.26
N ASN A 139 -3.39 -0.68 7.26
CA ASN A 139 -3.17 0.77 7.27
C ASN A 139 -1.69 1.12 7.08
N SER A 140 -1.40 1.94 6.07
CA SER A 140 -0.07 2.47 5.79
C SER A 140 1.05 1.41 5.68
N THR A 141 0.73 0.15 5.33
CA THR A 141 1.71 -0.96 5.30
C THR A 141 2.96 -0.60 4.49
N PHE A 142 2.79 0.00 3.31
CA PHE A 142 3.86 0.41 2.38
C PHE A 142 3.85 1.93 2.13
N PHE A 143 3.34 2.72 3.07
CA PHE A 143 3.38 4.19 2.98
C PHE A 143 4.83 4.66 2.74
N GLY A 144 5.08 5.47 1.71
CA GLY A 144 6.43 5.97 1.40
C GLY A 144 7.48 4.92 1.00
N ALA A 145 7.10 3.65 0.86
CA ALA A 145 7.98 2.58 0.38
C ALA A 145 8.22 2.72 -1.13
N SER A 146 8.96 3.74 -1.52
CA SER A 146 9.06 4.25 -2.90
C SER A 146 9.63 3.25 -3.90
N SER A 147 10.42 2.26 -3.46
CA SER A 147 10.97 1.20 -4.31
C SER A 147 10.09 -0.04 -4.38
N PHE A 148 9.08 -0.17 -3.50
CA PHE A 148 8.29 -1.40 -3.42
C PHE A 148 7.48 -1.64 -4.69
N ASN A 149 7.72 -2.78 -5.34
CA ASN A 149 7.00 -3.22 -6.54
C ASN A 149 6.95 -4.77 -6.61
N GLN A 150 6.60 -5.44 -5.51
CA GLN A 150 6.50 -6.89 -5.48
C GLN A 150 5.05 -7.35 -5.57
N ASN A 151 4.86 -8.52 -6.16
CA ASN A 151 3.54 -9.12 -6.33
C ASN A 151 2.98 -9.59 -4.97
N ILE A 152 1.78 -9.14 -4.63
CA ILE A 152 1.02 -9.53 -3.44
C ILE A 152 -0.37 -10.09 -3.82
N SER A 153 -0.58 -10.47 -5.07
CA SER A 153 -1.90 -10.94 -5.56
C SER A 153 -2.35 -12.27 -4.92
N ASN A 154 -1.44 -12.97 -4.23
CA ASN A 154 -1.74 -14.19 -3.48
C ASN A 154 -2.18 -13.93 -2.03
N TRP A 155 -2.13 -12.69 -1.56
CA TRP A 155 -2.54 -12.38 -0.20
C TRP A 155 -4.05 -12.63 -0.03
N ASP A 156 -4.42 -13.32 1.03
CA ASP A 156 -5.81 -13.41 1.48
C ASP A 156 -6.17 -12.12 2.22
N THR A 157 -7.05 -11.32 1.60
CA THR A 157 -7.51 -10.05 2.13
C THR A 157 -8.98 -10.08 2.56
N SER A 158 -9.60 -11.25 2.60
CA SER A 158 -11.04 -11.43 2.90
C SER A 158 -11.46 -10.88 4.26
N SER A 159 -10.53 -10.85 5.23
CA SER A 159 -10.75 -10.32 6.57
C SER A 159 -10.33 -8.85 6.73
N VAL A 160 -9.73 -8.24 5.70
CA VAL A 160 -9.19 -6.88 5.80
C VAL A 160 -10.32 -5.84 5.76
N THR A 161 -10.35 -4.98 6.77
CA THR A 161 -11.34 -3.89 6.87
C THR A 161 -10.75 -2.52 6.59
N ASN A 162 -9.42 -2.36 6.69
CA ASN A 162 -8.73 -1.08 6.60
C ASN A 162 -7.52 -1.18 5.67
N MET A 163 -7.56 -0.43 4.55
CA MET A 163 -6.47 -0.27 3.59
C MET A 163 -6.06 1.22 3.44
N TYR A 164 -6.42 2.06 4.44
CA TYR A 164 -6.08 3.48 4.44
C TYR A 164 -4.58 3.69 4.22
N GLN A 165 -4.22 4.53 3.24
CA GLN A 165 -2.83 4.88 2.90
C GLN A 165 -1.89 3.70 2.58
N MET A 166 -2.41 2.49 2.27
CA MET A 166 -1.57 1.28 2.14
C MET A 166 -0.37 1.45 1.20
N PHE A 167 -0.53 2.18 0.09
CA PHE A 167 0.51 2.45 -0.92
C PHE A 167 0.73 3.94 -1.17
N THR A 168 0.33 4.81 -0.23
CA THR A 168 0.61 6.25 -0.37
C THR A 168 2.10 6.47 -0.57
N GLY A 169 2.49 7.15 -1.67
CA GLY A 169 3.90 7.42 -1.96
C GLY A 169 4.75 6.22 -2.39
N ALA A 170 4.16 5.03 -2.59
CA ALA A 170 4.83 3.87 -3.18
C ALA A 170 5.01 4.09 -4.69
N ALA A 171 5.92 4.99 -5.05
CA ALA A 171 6.03 5.55 -6.39
C ALA A 171 6.31 4.51 -7.49
N SER A 172 6.98 3.39 -7.18
CA SER A 172 7.29 2.33 -8.13
C SER A 172 6.20 1.25 -8.23
N PHE A 173 5.20 1.26 -7.33
CA PHE A 173 4.24 0.17 -7.25
C PHE A 173 3.29 0.14 -8.45
N ASP A 174 3.31 -0.97 -9.21
CA ASP A 174 2.43 -1.24 -10.36
C ASP A 174 2.18 -2.76 -10.53
N GLN A 175 1.83 -3.46 -9.44
CA GLN A 175 1.57 -4.90 -9.49
C GLN A 175 0.06 -5.20 -9.52
N PRO A 176 -0.33 -6.34 -10.14
CA PRO A 176 -1.73 -6.74 -10.21
C PRO A 176 -2.37 -6.88 -8.82
N MET A 177 -3.54 -6.26 -8.63
CA MET A 177 -4.31 -6.31 -7.39
C MET A 177 -5.76 -6.79 -7.58
N ASN A 178 -6.11 -7.16 -8.80
CA ASN A 178 -7.50 -7.48 -9.17
C ASN A 178 -8.05 -8.75 -8.49
N ASN A 179 -7.17 -9.58 -7.91
CA ASN A 179 -7.53 -10.83 -7.21
C ASN A 179 -7.74 -10.62 -5.69
N LEU A 180 -7.39 -9.46 -5.14
CA LEU A 180 -7.59 -9.21 -3.72
C LEU A 180 -9.09 -9.11 -3.42
N ASP A 181 -9.54 -9.80 -2.37
CA ASP A 181 -10.90 -9.66 -1.86
C ASP A 181 -11.02 -8.37 -1.05
N THR A 182 -11.87 -7.46 -1.54
CA THR A 182 -12.12 -6.17 -0.90
C THR A 182 -13.50 -6.09 -0.24
N SER A 183 -14.22 -7.20 -0.17
CA SER A 183 -15.62 -7.24 0.27
C SER A 183 -15.84 -6.81 1.72
N SER A 184 -14.81 -6.92 2.57
CA SER A 184 -14.84 -6.49 3.97
C SER A 184 -14.28 -5.08 4.19
N VAL A 185 -13.66 -4.47 3.16
CA VAL A 185 -12.96 -3.19 3.32
C VAL A 185 -13.95 -2.04 3.48
N THR A 186 -13.71 -1.20 4.48
CA THR A 186 -14.50 0.00 4.77
C THR A 186 -13.75 1.30 4.52
N ASP A 187 -12.41 1.26 4.47
CA ASP A 187 -11.57 2.44 4.30
C ASP A 187 -10.46 2.18 3.27
N MET A 188 -10.49 2.94 2.18
CA MET A 188 -9.50 2.99 1.09
C MET A 188 -8.95 4.42 0.89
N GLY A 189 -9.17 5.33 1.85
CA GLY A 189 -8.71 6.71 1.77
C GLY A 189 -7.20 6.78 1.50
N PHE A 190 -6.80 7.61 0.54
CA PHE A 190 -5.41 7.84 0.13
C PHE A 190 -4.61 6.60 -0.28
N MET A 191 -5.27 5.44 -0.53
CA MET A 191 -4.58 4.15 -0.71
C MET A 191 -3.45 4.20 -1.75
N PHE A 192 -3.64 4.88 -2.86
CA PHE A 192 -2.66 5.05 -3.95
C PHE A 192 -2.24 6.51 -4.17
N GLN A 193 -2.42 7.36 -3.16
CA GLN A 193 -1.97 8.75 -3.26
C GLN A 193 -0.47 8.81 -3.56
N ASN A 194 -0.07 9.60 -4.58
CA ASN A 194 1.33 9.70 -5.02
C ASN A 194 1.97 8.35 -5.47
N ALA A 195 1.20 7.30 -5.71
CA ALA A 195 1.67 6.07 -6.36
C ALA A 195 1.77 6.31 -7.88
N THR A 196 2.79 7.03 -8.29
CA THR A 196 2.88 7.64 -9.62
C THR A 196 2.97 6.65 -10.77
N SER A 197 3.42 5.40 -10.51
CA SER A 197 3.48 4.34 -11.52
C SER A 197 2.20 3.51 -11.61
N PHE A 198 1.32 3.57 -10.60
CA PHE A 198 0.20 2.66 -10.49
C PHE A 198 -0.84 2.84 -11.60
N ASN A 199 -1.07 1.78 -12.39
CA ASN A 199 -2.09 1.76 -13.44
C ASN A 199 -2.71 0.37 -13.67
N GLN A 200 -2.92 -0.43 -12.63
CA GLN A 200 -3.49 -1.76 -12.74
C GLN A 200 -5.02 -1.75 -12.68
N SER A 201 -5.63 -2.73 -13.37
CA SER A 201 -7.08 -2.92 -13.32
C SER A 201 -7.55 -3.30 -11.92
N LEU A 202 -8.68 -2.72 -11.50
CA LEU A 202 -9.34 -2.97 -10.22
C LEU A 202 -10.82 -3.37 -10.41
N ASN A 203 -11.16 -3.91 -11.59
CA ASN A 203 -12.54 -4.17 -11.99
C ASN A 203 -13.25 -5.23 -11.14
N ASN A 204 -12.49 -6.15 -10.49
CA ASN A 204 -13.08 -7.20 -9.66
C ASN A 204 -13.28 -6.77 -8.19
N TRP A 205 -12.85 -5.56 -7.82
CA TRP A 205 -13.00 -5.11 -6.45
C TRP A 205 -14.46 -4.93 -6.06
N ASN A 206 -14.85 -5.51 -4.94
CA ASN A 206 -16.15 -5.26 -4.32
C ASN A 206 -16.03 -4.07 -3.36
N THR A 207 -16.63 -2.95 -3.76
CA THR A 207 -16.54 -1.68 -3.02
C THR A 207 -17.82 -1.35 -2.23
N ALA A 208 -18.76 -2.28 -2.14
CA ALA A 208 -20.09 -2.03 -1.56
C ALA A 208 -20.06 -1.57 -0.09
N ASN A 209 -19.02 -1.94 0.66
CA ASN A 209 -18.85 -1.59 2.07
C ASN A 209 -17.90 -0.41 2.31
N VAL A 210 -17.28 0.11 1.25
CA VAL A 210 -16.28 1.18 1.39
C VAL A 210 -16.96 2.51 1.65
N ASN A 211 -16.58 3.17 2.75
CA ASN A 211 -17.08 4.48 3.18
C ASN A 211 -16.16 5.62 2.73
N TYR A 212 -14.84 5.38 2.67
CA TYR A 212 -13.84 6.40 2.41
C TYR A 212 -13.01 6.07 1.18
N PHE A 213 -13.04 6.96 0.18
CA PHE A 213 -12.25 6.96 -1.04
C PHE A 213 -11.50 8.28 -1.23
N ASP A 214 -11.51 9.15 -0.20
CA ASP A 214 -10.88 10.46 -0.28
C ASP A 214 -9.41 10.35 -0.67
N GLY A 215 -8.99 11.13 -1.66
CA GLY A 215 -7.63 11.14 -2.18
C GLY A 215 -7.10 9.80 -2.72
N MET A 216 -7.93 8.76 -2.92
CA MET A 216 -7.48 7.40 -3.19
C MET A 216 -6.44 7.31 -4.32
N PHE A 217 -6.62 8.04 -5.42
CA PHE A 217 -5.70 8.10 -6.56
C PHE A 217 -5.09 9.49 -6.74
N ASN A 218 -5.14 10.35 -5.73
CA ASN A 218 -4.61 11.71 -5.82
C ASN A 218 -3.12 11.67 -6.20
N ASN A 219 -2.74 12.37 -7.29
CA ASN A 219 -1.39 12.32 -7.87
C ASN A 219 -0.90 10.93 -8.33
N ALA A 220 -1.76 9.93 -8.50
CA ALA A 220 -1.42 8.71 -9.23
C ALA A 220 -1.39 9.03 -10.74
N SER A 221 -0.29 9.65 -11.19
CA SER A 221 -0.22 10.35 -12.47
C SER A 221 -0.32 9.45 -13.71
N LEU A 222 -0.12 8.13 -13.57
CA LEU A 222 -0.34 7.18 -14.66
C LEU A 222 -1.69 6.47 -14.58
N PHE A 223 -2.45 6.63 -13.49
CA PHE A 223 -3.73 5.94 -13.32
C PHE A 223 -4.76 6.39 -14.35
N SER A 224 -5.22 5.47 -15.17
CA SER A 224 -6.15 5.70 -16.28
C SER A 224 -7.30 4.67 -16.35
N GLN A 225 -7.42 3.79 -15.34
CA GLN A 225 -8.36 2.68 -15.36
C GLN A 225 -9.81 3.13 -15.13
N ASN A 226 -10.73 2.43 -15.77
CA ASN A 226 -12.16 2.64 -15.58
C ASN A 226 -12.67 1.86 -14.36
N VAL A 227 -13.20 2.58 -13.38
CA VAL A 227 -13.78 2.04 -12.13
C VAL A 227 -15.29 2.32 -12.03
N SER A 228 -15.94 2.62 -13.14
CA SER A 228 -17.38 2.96 -13.17
C SER A 228 -18.29 1.83 -12.71
N ASN A 229 -17.78 0.59 -12.67
CA ASN A 229 -18.49 -0.57 -12.14
C ASN A 229 -18.48 -0.68 -10.61
N TRP A 230 -17.76 0.19 -9.91
CA TRP A 230 -17.72 0.15 -8.44
C TRP A 230 -19.07 0.56 -7.83
N ASN A 231 -19.46 -0.16 -6.79
CA ASN A 231 -20.60 0.21 -5.98
C ASN A 231 -20.16 1.22 -4.91
N ILE A 232 -20.59 2.47 -5.08
CA ILE A 232 -20.23 3.57 -4.17
C ILE A 232 -21.41 3.99 -3.27
N SER A 233 -22.42 3.14 -3.10
CA SER A 233 -23.62 3.49 -2.33
C SER A 233 -23.34 3.77 -0.85
N SER A 234 -22.30 3.17 -0.28
CA SER A 234 -21.88 3.40 1.11
C SER A 234 -20.87 4.54 1.24
N ALA A 235 -20.37 5.09 0.14
CA ALA A 235 -19.32 6.12 0.18
C ALA A 235 -19.82 7.41 0.81
N ILE A 236 -19.10 7.90 1.81
CA ILE A 236 -19.39 9.16 2.53
C ILE A 236 -18.33 10.22 2.25
N ASP A 237 -17.14 9.84 1.79
CA ASP A 237 -16.12 10.77 1.32
C ASP A 237 -15.42 10.24 0.07
N MET A 238 -15.42 11.05 -0.99
CA MET A 238 -14.75 10.82 -2.28
C MET A 238 -13.98 12.07 -2.73
N ASN A 239 -13.69 13.00 -1.81
CA ASN A 239 -12.99 14.24 -2.12
C ASN A 239 -11.59 13.95 -2.69
N GLN A 240 -11.21 14.65 -3.76
CA GLN A 240 -9.89 14.54 -4.39
C GLN A 240 -9.51 13.12 -4.88
N MET A 241 -10.48 12.18 -4.97
CA MET A 241 -10.23 10.78 -5.33
C MET A 241 -9.40 10.61 -6.60
N PHE A 242 -9.62 11.45 -7.62
CA PHE A 242 -8.98 11.36 -8.93
C PHE A 242 -8.18 12.61 -9.30
N GLU A 243 -7.82 13.43 -8.33
CA GLU A 243 -7.05 14.66 -8.61
C GLU A 243 -5.69 14.31 -9.21
N SER A 244 -5.30 15.00 -10.30
CA SER A 244 -4.02 14.79 -10.98
C SER A 244 -3.78 13.36 -11.50
N THR A 245 -4.83 12.63 -11.86
CA THR A 245 -4.76 11.33 -12.56
C THR A 245 -4.74 11.51 -14.09
N ASN A 246 -4.40 10.42 -14.81
CA ASN A 246 -4.40 10.38 -16.28
C ASN A 246 -5.71 9.84 -16.87
N LEU A 247 -6.84 10.05 -16.20
CA LEU A 247 -8.13 9.61 -16.73
C LEU A 247 -8.48 10.37 -18.02
N SER A 248 -8.82 9.63 -19.08
CA SER A 248 -9.36 10.22 -20.31
C SER A 248 -10.73 10.86 -20.08
N GLY A 249 -11.15 11.76 -20.97
CA GLY A 249 -12.51 12.31 -20.96
C GLY A 249 -13.58 11.21 -21.02
N TYR A 250 -13.33 10.18 -21.85
CA TYR A 250 -14.16 8.98 -21.95
C TYR A 250 -14.30 8.24 -20.61
N THR A 251 -13.19 7.95 -19.93
CA THR A 251 -13.21 7.27 -18.63
C THR A 251 -13.93 8.12 -17.58
N ARG A 252 -13.65 9.44 -17.54
CA ARG A 252 -14.33 10.37 -16.62
C ARG A 252 -15.84 10.39 -16.80
N ARG A 253 -16.30 10.31 -18.06
CA ARG A 253 -17.73 10.22 -18.38
C ARG A 253 -18.38 9.01 -17.71
N PHE A 254 -17.85 7.79 -17.93
CA PHE A 254 -18.44 6.58 -17.35
C PHE A 254 -18.42 6.59 -15.82
N ILE A 255 -17.32 7.03 -15.24
CA ILE A 255 -17.22 7.17 -13.78
C ILE A 255 -18.27 8.17 -13.29
N HIS A 256 -18.41 9.33 -13.94
CA HIS A 256 -19.37 10.33 -13.52
C HIS A 256 -20.83 9.86 -13.66
N GLU A 257 -21.18 9.23 -14.77
CA GLU A 257 -22.52 8.69 -14.99
C GLU A 257 -22.91 7.67 -13.91
N SER A 258 -21.97 6.84 -13.48
CA SER A 258 -22.17 5.85 -12.42
C SER A 258 -22.19 6.49 -11.02
N PHE A 259 -21.27 7.43 -10.75
CA PHE A 259 -21.02 7.90 -9.38
C PHE A 259 -21.91 9.09 -8.98
N ARG A 260 -22.45 9.88 -9.92
CA ARG A 260 -23.29 11.05 -9.65
C ARG A 260 -24.58 10.75 -8.87
N VAL A 261 -24.96 9.49 -8.75
CA VAL A 261 -26.12 9.07 -7.95
C VAL A 261 -25.85 9.16 -6.45
N ASN A 262 -24.57 9.18 -6.04
CA ASN A 262 -24.20 9.39 -4.64
C ASN A 262 -24.06 10.89 -4.36
N PRO A 263 -24.74 11.44 -3.34
CA PRO A 263 -24.71 12.87 -3.04
C PRO A 263 -23.32 13.39 -2.59
N ASN A 264 -22.40 12.49 -2.20
CA ASN A 264 -21.04 12.83 -1.81
C ASN A 264 -20.05 12.84 -3.00
N TRP A 265 -20.54 12.59 -4.24
CA TRP A 265 -19.74 12.75 -5.43
C TRP A 265 -19.48 14.21 -5.72
N SER A 266 -18.21 14.66 -5.58
CA SER A 266 -17.84 16.08 -5.61
C SER A 266 -17.38 16.59 -6.98
N TYR A 267 -17.17 15.71 -7.97
CA TYR A 267 -16.66 16.13 -9.28
C TYR A 267 -17.75 16.61 -10.21
N ASP A 268 -17.57 17.79 -10.80
CA ASP A 268 -18.37 18.27 -11.92
C ASP A 268 -17.73 17.88 -13.25
N TRP A 269 -18.07 16.67 -13.70
CA TRP A 269 -17.61 16.13 -14.99
C TRP A 269 -18.72 16.10 -16.04
N GLN A 270 -19.74 16.94 -15.89
CA GLN A 270 -20.88 17.05 -16.82
C GLN A 270 -20.43 17.23 -18.28
N LYS A 271 -19.36 18.01 -18.51
CA LYS A 271 -18.80 18.24 -19.85
C LYS A 271 -18.35 16.98 -20.59
N TYR A 272 -18.20 15.85 -19.90
CA TYR A 272 -17.83 14.57 -20.52
C TYR A 272 -19.06 13.69 -20.83
N ILE A 273 -20.30 14.08 -20.47
CA ILE A 273 -21.49 13.21 -20.59
C ILE A 273 -22.03 13.17 -22.01
N ALA A 274 -22.19 14.31 -22.65
CA ALA A 274 -22.74 14.41 -23.99
C ALA A 274 -21.91 15.37 -24.85
N ILE A 275 -21.86 15.08 -26.14
CA ILE A 275 -21.33 16.01 -27.14
C ILE A 275 -22.49 16.90 -27.55
N GLU A 276 -22.37 18.19 -27.33
CA GLU A 276 -23.38 19.19 -27.73
C GLU A 276 -23.22 19.57 -29.20
N ASP A 277 -24.26 20.16 -29.80
CA ASP A 277 -24.23 20.63 -31.19
C ASP A 277 -23.00 21.51 -31.50
N SER A 278 -22.66 22.39 -30.57
CA SER A 278 -21.49 23.30 -30.72
C SER A 278 -20.15 22.58 -30.81
N GLU A 279 -20.05 21.36 -30.27
CA GLU A 279 -18.83 20.56 -30.22
C GLU A 279 -18.83 19.40 -31.23
N PHE A 280 -20.02 18.95 -31.68
CA PHE A 280 -20.15 17.75 -32.49
C PHE A 280 -19.28 17.77 -33.76
N MET A 281 -19.36 18.86 -34.53
CA MET A 281 -18.54 18.98 -35.74
C MET A 281 -17.04 19.05 -35.42
N SER A 282 -16.67 19.67 -34.30
CA SER A 282 -15.27 19.71 -33.85
C SER A 282 -14.78 18.33 -33.43
N ALA A 283 -15.60 17.56 -32.73
CA ALA A 283 -15.30 16.19 -32.33
C ALA A 283 -15.16 15.27 -33.56
N VAL A 284 -16.07 15.35 -34.53
CA VAL A 284 -16.03 14.61 -35.80
C VAL A 284 -14.76 14.96 -36.60
N ASN A 285 -14.44 16.23 -36.75
CA ASN A 285 -13.24 16.69 -37.48
C ASN A 285 -11.96 16.22 -36.77
N LEU A 286 -11.93 16.26 -35.44
CA LEU A 286 -10.79 15.77 -34.66
C LEU A 286 -10.63 14.25 -34.80
N TRP A 287 -11.73 13.49 -34.83
CA TRP A 287 -11.71 12.04 -35.07
C TRP A 287 -11.02 11.70 -36.40
N PHE A 288 -11.39 12.35 -37.48
CA PHE A 288 -10.81 12.08 -38.80
C PHE A 288 -9.40 12.62 -38.97
N SER A 289 -8.98 13.62 -38.21
CA SER A 289 -7.64 14.21 -38.30
C SER A 289 -6.65 13.64 -37.27
N ASN A 290 -7.12 13.24 -36.08
CA ASN A 290 -6.31 12.72 -34.99
C ASN A 290 -7.18 11.88 -34.06
N GLU A 291 -7.40 10.62 -34.43
CA GLU A 291 -8.24 9.66 -33.69
C GLU A 291 -7.79 9.49 -32.22
N ALA A 292 -6.47 9.43 -31.98
CA ALA A 292 -5.94 9.25 -30.63
C ALA A 292 -6.31 10.43 -29.70
N ASN A 293 -6.22 11.66 -30.21
CA ASN A 293 -6.59 12.87 -29.47
C ASN A 293 -8.11 12.98 -29.32
N ALA A 294 -8.88 12.62 -30.35
CA ALA A 294 -10.33 12.59 -30.27
C ALA A 294 -10.81 11.57 -29.24
N THR A 295 -10.23 10.36 -29.25
CA THR A 295 -10.53 9.31 -28.26
C THR A 295 -10.18 9.76 -26.85
N ALA A 296 -9.08 10.44 -26.66
CA ALA A 296 -8.69 10.99 -25.34
C ALA A 296 -9.65 12.11 -24.85
N THR A 297 -10.25 12.87 -25.77
CA THR A 297 -11.08 14.04 -25.45
C THR A 297 -12.57 13.66 -25.34
N TYR A 298 -13.08 12.87 -26.29
CA TYR A 298 -14.51 12.60 -26.44
C TYR A 298 -14.87 11.11 -26.31
N GLY A 299 -13.89 10.23 -26.14
CA GLY A 299 -14.07 8.78 -26.24
C GLY A 299 -14.03 8.26 -27.68
N HIS A 300 -14.10 6.92 -27.81
CA HIS A 300 -14.16 6.32 -29.14
C HIS A 300 -15.50 6.69 -29.83
N ILE A 301 -15.47 6.94 -31.14
CA ILE A 301 -16.65 7.45 -31.89
C ILE A 301 -17.86 6.54 -31.76
N SER A 302 -17.67 5.21 -31.65
CA SER A 302 -18.77 4.26 -31.45
C SER A 302 -19.56 4.48 -30.16
N ASP A 303 -18.95 5.17 -29.19
CA ASP A 303 -19.49 5.33 -27.85
C ASP A 303 -19.95 6.76 -27.58
N TRP A 304 -19.92 7.63 -28.60
CA TRP A 304 -20.34 9.01 -28.45
C TRP A 304 -21.83 9.09 -28.15
N ASN A 305 -22.15 9.74 -27.04
CA ASN A 305 -23.53 10.12 -26.74
C ASN A 305 -23.91 11.37 -27.53
N THR A 306 -24.65 11.18 -28.57
CA THR A 306 -25.15 12.25 -29.44
C THR A 306 -26.59 12.65 -29.11
N SER A 307 -27.13 12.27 -27.97
CA SER A 307 -28.52 12.55 -27.61
C SER A 307 -28.82 14.05 -27.43
N ALA A 308 -27.79 14.87 -27.25
CA ALA A 308 -27.92 16.33 -27.18
C ALA A 308 -27.66 17.02 -28.53
N VAL A 309 -27.34 16.27 -29.59
CA VAL A 309 -27.17 16.79 -30.95
C VAL A 309 -28.54 16.83 -31.63
N THR A 310 -28.94 18.00 -32.13
CA THR A 310 -30.26 18.23 -32.77
C THR A 310 -30.17 18.52 -34.26
#